data_19858b1f7b9b96fb117f6f1a3643ec09
#
_entry.id   19858b1f7b9b96fb117f6f1a3643ec09
#
_cell.length_a   1.000
_cell.length_b   1.000
_cell.length_c   1.000
_cell.angle_alpha   90.00
_cell.angle_beta   90.00
_cell.angle_gamma   90.00
#
_symmetry.space_group_name_H-M   'P 1'
#
loop_
_entity.id
_entity.type
_entity.pdbx_description
1 polymer ?
#
loop_
_entity_poly.entity_id
_entity_poly.type
_entity_poly.pdbx_seq_one_letter_code
_entity_poly.pdbx_strand_id
1 'polypeptide(L)'
;MSVEHLVLIAREFCRVYRVRIVSFAALAAAAGASTATVEGIRVHGSHQDAARSLETVLRSVPALSEKNEEFAHFCAEVYRSVAEVM
;
A
#
# COMPACT_ATOMS: atom_id res chain seq x y z
N MET A 1 -2.60 2.62 6.48
CA MET A 1 -3.15 3.31 5.31
C MET A 1 -4.51 2.74 4.96
N SER A 2 -5.51 3.58 4.76
CA SER A 2 -6.85 3.13 4.40
C SER A 2 -6.90 2.71 2.93
N VAL A 3 -7.92 1.91 2.58
CA VAL A 3 -8.11 1.47 1.20
C VAL A 3 -8.40 2.67 0.29
N GLU A 4 -9.14 3.66 0.78
CA GLU A 4 -9.45 4.88 0.02
C GLU A 4 -8.18 5.66 -0.32
N HIS A 5 -7.29 5.81 0.63
CA HIS A 5 -6.00 6.48 0.40
C HIS A 5 -5.18 5.72 -0.63
N LEU A 6 -5.12 4.40 -0.50
CA LEU A 6 -4.33 3.59 -1.42
C LEU A 6 -4.89 3.63 -2.84
N VAL A 7 -6.23 3.66 -2.98
CA VAL A 7 -6.87 3.80 -4.29
C VAL A 7 -6.52 5.15 -4.92
N LEU A 8 -6.54 6.23 -4.14
CA LEU A 8 -6.17 7.55 -4.65
C LEU A 8 -4.71 7.59 -5.11
N ILE A 9 -3.81 7.00 -4.34
CA ILE A 9 -2.39 6.89 -4.71
C ILE A 9 -2.25 6.08 -6.00
N ALA A 10 -2.97 4.96 -6.09
CA ALA A 10 -2.92 4.09 -7.26
C ALA A 10 -3.43 4.81 -8.51
N ARG A 11 -4.50 5.57 -8.40
CA ARG A 11 -5.06 6.34 -9.52
C ARG A 11 -4.05 7.36 -10.03
N GLU A 12 -3.39 8.08 -9.13
CA GLU A 12 -2.39 9.08 -9.51
C GLU A 12 -1.17 8.41 -10.16
N PHE A 13 -0.71 7.30 -9.58
CA PHE A 13 0.39 6.54 -10.17
C PHE A 13 0.05 6.05 -11.57
N CYS A 14 -1.16 5.52 -11.73
CA CYS A 14 -1.63 5.02 -13.02
C CYS A 14 -1.70 6.15 -14.07
N ARG A 15 -2.14 7.33 -13.65
CA ARG A 15 -2.22 8.49 -14.54
C ARG A 15 -0.83 8.91 -15.04
N VAL A 16 0.13 8.94 -14.13
CA VAL A 16 1.50 9.38 -14.47
C VAL A 16 2.22 8.36 -15.36
N TYR A 17 2.08 7.08 -15.02
CA TYR A 17 2.82 6.02 -15.72
C TYR A 17 2.01 5.30 -16.79
N ARG A 18 0.75 5.69 -17.00
CA ARG A 18 -0.13 5.14 -18.03
C ARG A 18 -0.33 3.63 -17.89
N VAL A 19 -0.54 3.20 -16.65
CA VAL A 19 -0.89 1.83 -16.33
C VAL A 19 -2.31 1.81 -15.74
N ARG A 20 -2.86 0.61 -15.50
CA ARG A 20 -4.24 0.47 -15.04
C ARG A 20 -4.30 -0.32 -13.73
N ILE A 21 -5.31 -0.02 -12.93
CA ILE A 21 -5.65 -0.86 -11.78
C ILE A 21 -6.37 -2.09 -12.33
N VAL A 22 -5.82 -3.29 -12.03
CA VAL A 22 -6.41 -4.55 -12.48
C VAL A 22 -6.99 -5.36 -11.32
N SER A 23 -6.69 -5.00 -10.08
CA SER A 23 -7.24 -5.70 -8.91
C SER A 23 -7.39 -4.74 -7.73
N PHE A 24 -8.63 -4.34 -7.46
CA PHE A 24 -8.95 -3.58 -6.24
C PHE A 24 -8.81 -4.46 -5.00
N ALA A 25 -9.01 -5.78 -5.14
CA ALA A 25 -8.82 -6.71 -4.02
C ALA A 25 -7.37 -6.72 -3.53
N ALA A 26 -6.41 -6.58 -4.45
CA ALA A 26 -5.00 -6.50 -4.08
C ALA A 26 -4.71 -5.23 -3.27
N LEU A 27 -5.33 -4.10 -3.66
CA LEU A 27 -5.19 -2.84 -2.92
C LEU A 27 -5.80 -2.98 -1.52
N ALA A 28 -6.97 -3.59 -1.41
CA ALA A 28 -7.63 -3.83 -0.13
C ALA A 28 -6.78 -4.73 0.77
N ALA A 29 -6.19 -5.78 0.21
CA ALA A 29 -5.32 -6.68 0.96
C ALA A 29 -4.08 -5.96 1.48
N ALA A 30 -3.48 -5.12 0.66
CA ALA A 30 -2.29 -4.34 1.07
C ALA A 30 -2.64 -3.34 2.17
N ALA A 31 -3.75 -2.63 2.03
CA ALA A 31 -4.20 -1.68 3.04
C ALA A 31 -4.48 -2.40 4.37
N GLY A 32 -5.15 -3.56 4.30
CA GLY A 32 -5.44 -4.38 5.48
C GLY A 32 -4.17 -4.85 6.17
N ALA A 33 -3.17 -5.25 5.39
CA ALA A 33 -1.89 -5.69 5.95
C ALA A 33 -1.18 -4.58 6.72
N SER A 34 -1.29 -3.33 6.24
CA SER A 34 -0.64 -2.19 6.91
C SER A 34 -1.35 -1.78 8.21
N THR A 35 -2.61 -2.14 8.38
CA THR A 35 -3.41 -1.75 9.54
C THR A 35 -3.89 -2.95 10.36
N ALA A 36 -3.27 -4.12 10.17
CA ALA A 36 -3.69 -5.35 10.83
C ALA A 36 -3.65 -5.25 12.35
N THR A 37 -4.68 -5.77 13.00
CA THR A 37 -4.75 -5.85 14.47
C THR A 37 -5.21 -7.25 14.85
N VAL A 38 -4.86 -7.66 16.10
CA VAL A 38 -5.34 -8.90 16.69
C VAL A 38 -5.95 -8.52 18.05
N GLU A 39 -7.25 -8.76 18.19
CA GLU A 39 -7.99 -8.44 19.43
C GLU A 39 -7.80 -6.97 19.87
N GLY A 40 -7.79 -6.06 18.89
CA GLY A 40 -7.63 -4.64 19.15
C GLY A 40 -6.19 -4.17 19.34
N ILE A 41 -5.22 -5.09 19.33
CA ILE A 41 -3.82 -4.75 19.46
C ILE A 41 -3.17 -4.72 18.08
N ARG A 42 -2.41 -3.66 17.79
CA ARG A 42 -1.70 -3.54 16.51
C ARG A 42 -0.64 -4.65 16.40
N VAL A 43 -0.66 -5.35 15.27
CA VAL A 43 0.29 -6.43 15.00
C VAL A 43 1.70 -5.88 14.74
N HIS A 44 1.77 -4.68 14.15
CA HIS A 44 3.06 -4.08 13.78
C HIS A 44 3.61 -3.23 14.92
N GLY A 45 4.89 -3.44 15.24
CA GLY A 45 5.56 -2.69 16.29
C GLY A 45 5.95 -1.28 15.91
N SER A 46 5.93 -0.95 14.61
CA SER A 46 6.34 0.37 14.13
C SER A 46 5.73 0.67 12.77
N HIS A 47 5.80 1.96 12.37
CA HIS A 47 5.37 2.38 11.03
C HIS A 47 6.26 1.77 9.94
N GLN A 48 7.53 1.49 10.26
CA GLN A 48 8.44 0.83 9.31
C GLN A 48 7.97 -0.59 9.02
N ASP A 49 7.54 -1.33 10.04
CA ASP A 49 7.03 -2.68 9.86
C ASP A 49 5.74 -2.69 9.07
N ALA A 50 4.85 -1.74 9.35
CA ALA A 50 3.59 -1.59 8.63
C ALA A 50 3.85 -1.25 7.15
N ALA A 51 4.78 -0.34 6.88
CA ALA A 51 5.16 0.02 5.51
C ALA A 51 5.75 -1.17 4.77
N ARG A 52 6.56 -1.97 5.44
CA ARG A 52 7.15 -3.18 4.85
C ARG A 52 6.09 -4.21 4.51
N SER A 53 5.10 -4.38 5.37
CA SER A 53 3.98 -5.30 5.10
C SER A 53 3.17 -4.85 3.89
N LEU A 54 2.89 -3.55 3.79
CA LEU A 54 2.21 -2.96 2.64
C LEU A 54 2.98 -3.25 1.35
N GLU A 55 4.28 -2.97 1.36
CA GLU A 55 5.14 -3.17 0.21
C GLU A 55 5.20 -4.64 -0.20
N THR A 56 5.33 -5.56 0.76
CA THR A 56 5.40 -6.99 0.50
C THR A 56 4.13 -7.49 -0.20
N VAL A 57 2.96 -7.07 0.27
CA VAL A 57 1.69 -7.48 -0.35
C VAL A 57 1.59 -6.93 -1.76
N LEU A 58 1.94 -5.66 -1.97
CA LEU A 58 1.87 -5.04 -3.29
C LEU A 58 2.83 -5.67 -4.30
N ARG A 59 3.95 -6.19 -3.83
CA ARG A 59 4.89 -6.92 -4.70
C ARG A 59 4.37 -8.32 -5.03
N SER A 60 3.74 -8.98 -4.07
CA SER A 60 3.31 -10.38 -4.19
C SER A 60 2.00 -10.52 -4.93
N VAL A 61 1.09 -9.54 -4.79
CA VAL A 61 -0.25 -9.59 -5.38
C VAL A 61 -0.40 -8.38 -6.31
N PRO A 62 -0.23 -8.56 -7.62
CA PRO A 62 -0.27 -7.44 -8.55
C PRO A 62 -1.61 -6.72 -8.56
N ALA A 63 -1.60 -5.42 -8.27
CA ALA A 63 -2.79 -4.57 -8.31
C ALA A 63 -2.89 -3.81 -9.62
N LEU A 64 -1.76 -3.58 -10.30
CA LEU A 64 -1.68 -2.80 -11.54
C LEU A 64 -1.31 -3.68 -12.71
N SER A 65 -1.58 -3.18 -13.91
CA SER A 65 -1.27 -3.89 -15.15
C SER A 65 0.24 -4.11 -15.34
N GLU A 66 1.05 -3.19 -14.81
CA GLU A 66 2.51 -3.30 -14.80
C GLU A 66 3.09 -2.33 -13.78
N LYS A 67 4.41 -2.34 -13.59
CA LYS A 67 5.13 -1.46 -12.65
C LYS A 67 4.74 -1.69 -11.18
N ASN A 68 4.41 -2.93 -10.85
CA ASN A 68 3.99 -3.25 -9.47
C ASN A 68 5.10 -3.09 -8.44
N GLU A 69 6.36 -3.35 -8.81
CA GLU A 69 7.49 -3.15 -7.88
C GLU A 69 7.69 -1.67 -7.57
N GLU A 70 7.68 -0.83 -8.61
CA GLU A 70 7.82 0.62 -8.44
C GLU A 70 6.65 1.18 -7.65
N PHE A 71 5.43 0.71 -7.91
CA PHE A 71 4.24 1.11 -7.18
C PHE A 71 4.34 0.71 -5.70
N ALA A 72 4.79 -0.51 -5.41
CA ALA A 72 4.96 -1.00 -4.05
C ALA A 72 5.94 -0.11 -3.27
N HIS A 73 7.07 0.20 -3.87
CA HIS A 73 8.07 1.06 -3.26
C HIS A 73 7.51 2.48 -3.03
N PHE A 74 6.83 3.03 -4.01
CA PHE A 74 6.24 4.36 -3.92
C PHE A 74 5.22 4.43 -2.78
N CYS A 75 4.33 3.44 -2.67
CA CYS A 75 3.33 3.41 -1.60
C CYS A 75 3.99 3.31 -0.22
N ALA A 76 5.04 2.52 -0.08
CA ALA A 76 5.76 2.39 1.18
C ALA A 76 6.41 3.72 1.57
N GLU A 77 6.98 4.44 0.61
CA GLU A 77 7.59 5.74 0.86
C GLU A 77 6.54 6.77 1.29
N VAL A 78 5.39 6.78 0.62
CA VAL A 78 4.29 7.69 0.99
C VAL A 78 3.81 7.37 2.40
N TYR A 79 3.66 6.10 2.73
CA TYR A 79 3.22 5.68 4.06
C TYR A 79 4.20 6.18 5.14
N ARG A 80 5.50 5.97 4.92
CA ARG A 80 6.52 6.42 5.88
C ARG A 80 6.50 7.93 6.05
N SER A 81 6.39 8.68 4.95
CA SER A 81 6.35 10.14 4.99
C SER A 81 5.15 10.66 5.79
N VAL A 82 3.97 10.09 5.57
CA VAL A 82 2.76 10.48 6.30
C VAL A 82 2.90 10.14 7.78
N ALA A 83 3.44 8.97 8.11
CA ALA A 83 3.61 8.53 9.49
C ALA A 83 4.60 9.41 10.25
N GLU A 84 5.65 9.91 9.58
CA GLU A 84 6.63 10.79 10.20
C GLU A 84 6.07 12.17 10.54
N VAL A 85 5.11 12.64 9.74
CA VAL A 85 4.49 13.96 9.95
C VAL A 85 3.47 13.94 11.07
N MET A 86 2.88 12.79 11.33
CA MET A 86 1.87 12.63 12.39
C MET A 86 2.48 12.14 13.70
#